data_299f2b1c204682327febf7673c066943
#
_entry.id   299f2b1c204682327febf7673c066943
#
_cell.length_a   1.000
_cell.length_b   1.000
_cell.length_c   1.000
_cell.angle_alpha   90.00
_cell.angle_beta   90.00
_cell.angle_gamma   90.00
#
_symmetry.space_group_name_H-M   'P 1'
#
loop_
_entity.id
_entity.type
_entity.pdbx_description
1 polymer ?
#
loop_
_entity_poly.entity_id
_entity_poly.type
_entity_poly.pdbx_seq_one_letter_code
_entity_poly.pdbx_strand_id
1 'polypeptide(L)'
;MTFIARKLIVDDRNDLFDARGMKQVEYASDLSKVRRYASEILSECQEDFLEDNLLEQQLSELIKNAIKHGNGSKPEKKVKVWYDFRGRARFIVEDEGNGFTNLDSWNEFFYLRQKALYEQDFDTFLSLANYRGPHSDETDGGNSLIAALEYWNGGIVYSGKKNKVGVIRWFTRPF
;
A
#
# COMPACT_ATOMS: atom_id res chain seq x y z
N MET A 1 4.83 -4.61 -29.49
CA MET A 1 4.76 -3.84 -28.21
C MET A 1 5.31 -4.74 -27.13
N THR A 2 6.31 -4.31 -26.38
CA THR A 2 6.92 -5.18 -25.36
C THR A 2 6.07 -5.15 -24.09
N PHE A 3 5.72 -6.32 -23.54
CA PHE A 3 5.01 -6.45 -22.27
C PHE A 3 5.92 -6.04 -21.12
N ILE A 4 5.50 -5.04 -20.35
CA ILE A 4 6.21 -4.59 -19.15
C ILE A 4 5.28 -4.80 -17.96
N ALA A 5 5.63 -5.77 -17.13
CA ALA A 5 4.87 -6.07 -15.92
C ALA A 5 5.18 -5.07 -14.80
N ARG A 6 4.14 -4.65 -14.07
CA ARG A 6 4.29 -3.95 -12.79
C ARG A 6 4.58 -4.95 -11.68
N LYS A 7 5.31 -4.52 -10.68
CA LYS A 7 5.61 -5.32 -9.49
C LYS A 7 5.83 -4.43 -8.27
N LEU A 8 5.69 -5.01 -7.08
CA LEU A 8 6.16 -4.38 -5.85
C LEU A 8 7.69 -4.38 -5.83
N ILE A 9 8.27 -3.23 -5.50
CA ILE A 9 9.71 -3.01 -5.49
C ILE A 9 10.22 -3.03 -4.04
N VAL A 10 11.38 -3.64 -3.83
CA VAL A 10 12.13 -3.60 -2.57
C VAL A 10 13.41 -2.82 -2.81
N ASP A 11 13.55 -1.67 -2.16
CA ASP A 11 14.72 -0.80 -2.31
C ASP A 11 14.85 0.15 -1.11
N ASP A 12 15.81 -0.11 -0.22
CA ASP A 12 16.07 0.72 0.97
C ASP A 12 16.55 2.14 0.65
N ARG A 13 17.08 2.35 -0.56
CA ARG A 13 17.65 3.63 -0.98
C ARG A 13 16.68 4.48 -1.77
N ASN A 14 15.43 4.04 -1.90
CA ASN A 14 14.45 4.77 -2.68
C ASN A 14 14.08 6.10 -2.01
N ASP A 15 14.00 7.16 -2.82
CA ASP A 15 13.67 8.51 -2.37
C ASP A 15 12.31 8.62 -1.68
N LEU A 16 11.41 7.66 -1.89
CA LEU A 16 10.12 7.61 -1.18
C LEU A 16 10.28 7.43 0.33
N PHE A 17 11.43 6.94 0.80
CA PHE A 17 11.74 6.83 2.23
C PHE A 17 12.40 8.08 2.83
N ASP A 18 12.65 9.11 2.05
CA ASP A 18 13.16 10.37 2.57
C ASP A 18 12.05 11.12 3.35
N ALA A 19 12.12 11.03 4.67
CA ALA A 19 11.15 11.62 5.59
C ALA A 19 11.44 13.09 5.94
N ARG A 20 12.44 13.73 5.33
CA ARG A 20 12.78 15.13 5.64
C ARG A 20 11.61 16.05 5.32
N GLY A 21 11.22 16.85 6.31
CA GLY A 21 10.09 17.78 6.19
C GLY A 21 8.71 17.14 6.22
N MET A 22 8.61 15.82 6.44
CA MET A 22 7.34 15.14 6.68
C MET A 22 6.91 15.26 8.15
N LYS A 23 5.61 15.28 8.40
CA LYS A 23 5.05 15.08 9.74
C LYS A 23 5.07 13.61 10.09
N GLN A 24 5.15 13.29 11.38
CA GLN A 24 5.14 11.93 11.90
C GLN A 24 4.12 11.78 13.01
N VAL A 25 3.40 10.66 12.98
CA VAL A 25 2.49 10.21 14.06
C VAL A 25 2.74 8.74 14.38
N GLU A 26 2.38 8.32 15.59
CA GLU A 26 2.45 6.93 16.02
C GLU A 26 1.09 6.49 16.55
N TYR A 27 0.68 5.28 16.16
CA TYR A 27 -0.58 4.70 16.58
C TYR A 27 -0.37 3.31 17.18
N ALA A 28 -1.23 2.96 18.16
CA ALA A 28 -1.32 1.58 18.65
C ALA A 28 -1.88 0.65 17.56
N SER A 29 -1.51 -0.62 17.59
CA SER A 29 -1.99 -1.62 16.64
C SER A 29 -3.41 -2.08 16.97
N ASP A 30 -4.38 -1.19 16.81
CA ASP A 30 -5.80 -1.41 17.06
C ASP A 30 -6.60 -1.31 15.74
N LEU A 31 -7.01 -2.48 15.22
CA LEU A 31 -7.76 -2.57 13.96
C LEU A 31 -9.07 -1.79 13.97
N SER A 32 -9.72 -1.65 15.13
CA SER A 32 -10.98 -0.91 15.24
C SER A 32 -10.84 0.59 15.00
N LYS A 33 -9.62 1.11 15.07
CA LYS A 33 -9.32 2.55 14.96
C LYS A 33 -8.68 2.95 13.64
N VAL A 34 -8.49 2.03 12.70
CA VAL A 34 -7.80 2.30 11.42
C VAL A 34 -8.40 3.49 10.67
N ARG A 35 -9.72 3.54 10.52
CA ARG A 35 -10.38 4.66 9.83
C ARG A 35 -10.21 5.99 10.56
N ARG A 36 -10.23 5.97 11.90
CA ARG A 36 -9.96 7.14 12.71
C ARG A 36 -8.53 7.64 12.50
N TYR A 37 -7.54 6.75 12.50
CA TYR A 37 -6.15 7.11 12.25
C TYR A 37 -5.95 7.75 10.87
N ALA A 38 -6.53 7.14 9.82
CA ALA A 38 -6.49 7.72 8.48
C ALA A 38 -7.18 9.09 8.42
N SER A 39 -8.35 9.22 9.03
CA SER A 39 -9.10 10.49 9.07
C SER A 39 -8.34 11.59 9.82
N GLU A 40 -7.68 11.28 10.92
CA GLU A 40 -6.85 12.24 11.67
C GLU A 40 -5.69 12.78 10.80
N ILE A 41 -5.00 11.91 10.06
CA ILE A 41 -3.94 12.30 9.13
C ILE A 41 -4.51 13.17 8.01
N LEU A 42 -5.60 12.74 7.40
CA LEU A 42 -6.21 13.41 6.24
C LEU A 42 -6.93 14.71 6.61
N SER A 43 -7.15 15.00 7.89
CA SER A 43 -7.68 16.30 8.33
C SER A 43 -6.78 17.47 7.95
N GLU A 44 -5.51 17.21 7.67
CA GLU A 44 -4.53 18.20 7.20
C GLU A 44 -4.39 18.25 5.67
N CYS A 45 -5.11 17.39 4.97
CA CYS A 45 -5.07 17.27 3.52
C CYS A 45 -5.94 18.35 2.85
N GLN A 46 -5.58 18.73 1.65
CA GLN A 46 -6.38 19.63 0.81
C GLN A 46 -7.67 18.92 0.38
N GLU A 47 -8.78 19.66 0.35
CA GLU A 47 -10.10 19.11 -0.01
C GLU A 47 -10.09 18.43 -1.39
N ASP A 48 -9.40 19.03 -2.37
CA ASP A 48 -9.29 18.50 -3.73
C ASP A 48 -8.71 17.06 -3.79
N PHE A 49 -7.91 16.66 -2.77
CA PHE A 49 -7.34 15.31 -2.70
C PHE A 49 -8.34 14.27 -2.16
N LEU A 50 -9.45 14.72 -1.60
CA LEU A 50 -10.44 13.89 -0.90
C LEU A 50 -11.73 13.65 -1.70
N GLU A 51 -11.81 14.16 -2.95
CA GLU A 51 -13.05 14.15 -3.74
C GLU A 51 -13.68 12.76 -3.94
N ASP A 52 -12.86 11.71 -4.02
CA ASP A 52 -13.33 10.35 -4.35
C ASP A 52 -13.23 9.34 -3.20
N ASN A 53 -12.85 9.76 -1.99
CA ASN A 53 -12.61 8.90 -0.82
C ASN A 53 -11.53 7.80 -1.03
N LEU A 54 -10.90 7.71 -2.19
CA LEU A 54 -9.91 6.67 -2.48
C LEU A 54 -8.64 6.86 -1.68
N LEU A 55 -8.24 8.11 -1.42
CA LEU A 55 -7.07 8.40 -0.59
C LEU A 55 -7.25 7.85 0.83
N GLU A 56 -8.42 8.05 1.45
CA GLU A 56 -8.72 7.51 2.77
C GLU A 56 -8.72 5.97 2.76
N GLN A 57 -9.33 5.37 1.75
CA GLN A 57 -9.36 3.92 1.61
C GLN A 57 -7.95 3.33 1.47
N GLN A 58 -7.12 3.91 0.62
CA GLN A 58 -5.77 3.43 0.37
C GLN A 58 -4.84 3.63 1.58
N LEU A 59 -4.94 4.77 2.27
CA LEU A 59 -4.19 4.99 3.50
C LEU A 59 -4.65 4.02 4.60
N SER A 60 -5.95 3.80 4.73
CA SER A 60 -6.52 2.84 5.68
C SER A 60 -6.00 1.42 5.44
N GLU A 61 -5.90 1.00 4.17
CA GLU A 61 -5.34 -0.32 3.82
C GLU A 61 -3.86 -0.45 4.20
N LEU A 62 -3.05 0.59 3.99
CA LEU A 62 -1.64 0.58 4.41
C LEU A 62 -1.51 0.43 5.93
N ILE A 63 -2.28 1.21 6.69
CA ILE A 63 -2.28 1.16 8.17
C ILE A 63 -2.80 -0.20 8.66
N LYS A 64 -3.90 -0.69 8.08
CA LYS A 64 -4.47 -2.01 8.39
C LYS A 64 -3.47 -3.13 8.17
N ASN A 65 -2.75 -3.11 7.04
CA ASN A 65 -1.73 -4.12 6.74
C ASN A 65 -0.58 -4.07 7.76
N ALA A 66 -0.12 -2.90 8.14
CA ALA A 66 0.90 -2.72 9.18
C ALA A 66 0.44 -3.27 10.54
N ILE A 67 -0.81 -2.99 10.93
CA ILE A 67 -1.39 -3.49 12.20
C ILE A 67 -1.58 -5.00 12.16
N LYS A 68 -2.28 -5.51 11.15
CA LYS A 68 -2.73 -6.91 11.08
C LYS A 68 -1.59 -7.85 10.74
N HIS A 69 -0.90 -7.58 9.63
CA HIS A 69 0.12 -8.48 9.10
C HIS A 69 1.52 -8.15 9.62
N GLY A 70 1.83 -6.89 9.82
CA GLY A 70 3.10 -6.47 10.41
C GLY A 70 3.16 -6.75 11.91
N ASN A 71 2.32 -6.10 12.69
CA ASN A 71 2.35 -6.15 14.15
C ASN A 71 1.51 -7.28 14.78
N GLY A 72 0.79 -8.06 13.97
CA GLY A 72 -0.06 -9.16 14.45
C GLY A 72 -1.19 -8.69 15.36
N SER A 73 -1.70 -7.48 15.13
CA SER A 73 -2.76 -6.83 15.94
C SER A 73 -2.42 -6.71 17.43
N LYS A 74 -1.12 -6.60 17.78
CA LYS A 74 -0.65 -6.46 19.16
C LYS A 74 -0.65 -4.97 19.56
N PRO A 75 -1.53 -4.54 20.48
CA PRO A 75 -1.71 -3.11 20.80
C PRO A 75 -0.45 -2.42 21.35
N GLU A 76 0.44 -3.17 21.98
CA GLU A 76 1.73 -2.68 22.49
C GLU A 76 2.72 -2.30 21.39
N LYS A 77 2.55 -2.86 20.18
CA LYS A 77 3.34 -2.51 19.02
C LYS A 77 2.79 -1.26 18.34
N LYS A 78 3.67 -0.43 17.80
CA LYS A 78 3.31 0.82 17.16
C LYS A 78 3.39 0.74 15.64
N VAL A 79 2.49 1.49 15.02
CA VAL A 79 2.60 1.85 13.60
C VAL A 79 3.01 3.30 13.52
N LYS A 80 4.09 3.57 12.80
CA LYS A 80 4.56 4.93 12.53
C LYS A 80 4.12 5.34 11.13
N VAL A 81 3.59 6.55 11.01
CA VAL A 81 3.19 7.10 9.73
C VAL A 81 3.83 8.48 9.56
N TRP A 82 4.61 8.63 8.50
CA TRP A 82 5.08 9.93 8.03
C TRP A 82 4.19 10.36 6.87
N TYR A 83 3.86 11.63 6.78
CA TYR A 83 3.00 12.15 5.73
C TYR A 83 3.34 13.58 5.31
N ASP A 84 3.04 13.89 4.04
CA ASP A 84 3.25 15.18 3.42
C ASP A 84 2.23 15.39 2.30
N PHE A 85 1.55 16.54 2.33
CA PHE A 85 0.51 16.91 1.35
C PHE A 85 0.90 18.08 0.45
N ARG A 86 2.18 18.46 0.38
CA ARG A 86 2.64 19.58 -0.46
C ARG A 86 2.61 19.22 -1.95
N GLY A 87 1.49 19.56 -2.62
CA GLY A 87 1.26 19.33 -4.06
C GLY A 87 1.04 17.85 -4.45
N ARG A 88 1.14 16.93 -3.49
CA ARG A 88 0.94 15.48 -3.65
C ARG A 88 0.68 14.85 -2.30
N ALA A 89 0.13 13.65 -2.27
CA ALA A 89 0.06 12.86 -1.05
C ALA A 89 1.23 11.88 -0.98
N ARG A 90 2.06 11.97 0.06
CA ARG A 90 3.14 11.03 0.37
C ARG A 90 2.94 10.44 1.74
N PHE A 91 3.16 9.14 1.84
CA PHE A 91 3.14 8.43 3.12
C PHE A 91 4.32 7.45 3.19
N ILE A 92 4.83 7.29 4.41
CA ILE A 92 5.69 6.18 4.80
C ILE A 92 5.01 5.53 5.99
N VAL A 93 4.73 4.23 5.90
CA VAL A 93 4.11 3.46 6.99
C VAL A 93 5.09 2.38 7.43
N GLU A 94 5.40 2.34 8.72
CA GLU A 94 6.34 1.39 9.31
C GLU A 94 5.69 0.64 10.47
N ASP A 95 5.85 -0.67 10.49
CA ASP A 95 5.48 -1.54 11.59
C ASP A 95 6.70 -2.15 12.30
N GLU A 96 6.48 -2.79 13.45
CA GLU A 96 7.51 -3.44 14.26
C GLU A 96 7.57 -4.97 14.01
N GLY A 97 6.99 -5.42 12.90
CA GLY A 97 6.95 -6.83 12.52
C GLY A 97 8.15 -7.30 11.70
N ASN A 98 8.01 -8.52 11.19
CA ASN A 98 9.05 -9.17 10.40
C ASN A 98 8.98 -8.87 8.88
N GLY A 99 8.03 -8.01 8.48
CA GLY A 99 7.85 -7.57 7.12
C GLY A 99 6.93 -8.47 6.29
N PHE A 100 6.75 -8.08 5.03
CA PHE A 100 5.91 -8.78 4.06
C PHE A 100 6.57 -10.09 3.62
N THR A 101 6.13 -11.22 4.17
CA THR A 101 6.80 -12.53 4.00
C THR A 101 6.60 -13.15 2.60
N ASN A 102 5.53 -12.79 1.89
CA ASN A 102 5.14 -13.40 0.62
C ASN A 102 5.21 -12.43 -0.56
N LEU A 103 6.06 -11.41 -0.50
CA LEU A 103 6.15 -10.39 -1.54
C LEU A 103 6.54 -10.97 -2.90
N ASP A 104 7.50 -11.89 -2.93
CA ASP A 104 7.96 -12.51 -4.18
C ASP A 104 6.86 -13.38 -4.80
N SER A 105 6.14 -14.16 -3.98
CA SER A 105 5.01 -14.98 -4.45
C SER A 105 3.86 -14.11 -4.96
N TRP A 106 3.63 -12.96 -4.33
CA TRP A 106 2.63 -12.01 -4.80
C TRP A 106 3.05 -11.38 -6.13
N ASN A 107 4.31 -11.01 -6.29
CA ASN A 107 4.84 -10.49 -7.54
C ASN A 107 4.75 -11.50 -8.68
N GLU A 108 4.99 -12.78 -8.41
CA GLU A 108 4.84 -13.86 -9.39
C GLU A 108 3.38 -14.02 -9.81
N PHE A 109 2.46 -14.09 -8.85
CA PHE A 109 1.03 -14.11 -9.11
C PHE A 109 0.59 -12.93 -9.98
N PHE A 110 1.01 -11.72 -9.62
CA PHE A 110 0.60 -10.51 -10.34
C PHE A 110 1.21 -10.45 -11.75
N TYR A 111 2.44 -10.95 -11.92
CA TYR A 111 3.06 -11.10 -13.24
C TYR A 111 2.24 -12.02 -14.14
N LEU A 112 1.88 -13.22 -13.65
CA LEU A 112 1.10 -14.18 -14.41
C LEU A 112 -0.28 -13.63 -14.79
N ARG A 113 -0.93 -12.92 -13.89
CA ARG A 113 -2.19 -12.26 -14.15
C ARG A 113 -2.09 -11.18 -15.22
N GLN A 114 -1.09 -10.33 -15.15
CA GLN A 114 -0.84 -9.29 -16.17
C GLN A 114 -0.51 -9.91 -17.53
N LYS A 115 0.29 -10.97 -17.54
CA LYS A 115 0.66 -11.69 -18.75
C LYS A 115 -0.55 -12.31 -19.41
N ALA A 116 -1.40 -13.01 -18.66
CA ALA A 116 -2.64 -13.60 -19.17
C ALA A 116 -3.55 -12.55 -19.81
N LEU A 117 -3.70 -11.38 -19.17
CA LEU A 117 -4.48 -10.28 -19.74
C LEU A 117 -3.86 -9.74 -21.05
N TYR A 118 -2.55 -9.58 -21.08
CA TYR A 118 -1.84 -9.12 -22.29
C TYR A 118 -1.96 -10.10 -23.46
N GLU A 119 -1.88 -11.39 -23.17
CA GLU A 119 -2.01 -12.48 -24.16
C GLU A 119 -3.48 -12.80 -24.50
N GLN A 120 -4.46 -12.12 -23.86
CA GLN A 120 -5.90 -12.35 -23.98
C GLN A 120 -6.33 -13.77 -23.58
N ASP A 121 -5.57 -14.40 -22.70
CA ASP A 121 -5.91 -15.68 -22.07
C ASP A 121 -6.85 -15.44 -20.89
N PHE A 122 -8.13 -15.28 -21.19
CA PHE A 122 -9.15 -14.94 -20.19
C PHE A 122 -9.42 -16.06 -19.20
N ASP A 123 -9.24 -17.33 -19.59
CA ASP A 123 -9.43 -18.47 -18.68
C ASP A 123 -8.35 -18.46 -17.59
N THR A 124 -7.09 -18.30 -17.97
CA THR A 124 -6.00 -18.12 -17.01
C THR A 124 -6.18 -16.86 -16.17
N PHE A 125 -6.56 -15.72 -16.79
CA PHE A 125 -6.81 -14.48 -16.07
C PHE A 125 -7.89 -14.64 -15.00
N LEU A 126 -9.00 -15.31 -15.30
CA LEU A 126 -10.08 -15.55 -14.35
C LEU A 126 -9.66 -16.53 -13.24
N SER A 127 -8.86 -17.53 -13.55
CA SER A 127 -8.30 -18.46 -12.54
C SER A 127 -7.39 -17.74 -11.52
N LEU A 128 -6.79 -16.63 -11.93
CA LEU A 128 -5.94 -15.75 -11.11
C LEU A 128 -6.71 -14.54 -10.53
N ALA A 129 -8.02 -14.65 -10.35
CA ALA A 129 -8.86 -13.54 -9.90
C ALA A 129 -8.47 -13.05 -8.49
N ASN A 130 -8.09 -13.96 -7.61
CA ASN A 130 -7.76 -13.67 -6.22
C ASN A 130 -6.42 -14.29 -5.81
N TYR A 131 -5.54 -13.48 -5.23
CA TYR A 131 -4.35 -14.01 -4.58
C TYR A 131 -4.73 -14.64 -3.22
N ARG A 132 -4.26 -15.87 -3.02
CA ARG A 132 -4.37 -16.58 -1.74
C ARG A 132 -2.97 -17.00 -1.30
N GLY A 133 -2.42 -16.28 -0.35
CA GLY A 133 -1.17 -16.66 0.32
C GLY A 133 -1.44 -17.51 1.57
N PRO A 134 -0.41 -18.13 2.16
CA PRO A 134 -0.56 -19.00 3.33
C PRO A 134 -1.12 -18.31 4.58
N HIS A 135 -1.09 -16.99 4.63
CA HIS A 135 -1.60 -16.17 5.73
C HIS A 135 -2.83 -15.34 5.35
N SER A 136 -3.42 -15.58 4.17
CA SER A 136 -4.64 -14.90 3.74
C SER A 136 -5.85 -15.50 4.45
N ASP A 137 -6.70 -14.66 5.02
CA ASP A 137 -8.02 -15.07 5.50
C ASP A 137 -9.10 -14.78 4.45
N GLU A 138 -10.36 -15.11 4.75
CA GLU A 138 -11.49 -14.91 3.84
C GLU A 138 -11.75 -13.43 3.51
N THR A 139 -11.25 -12.51 4.34
CA THR A 139 -11.40 -11.05 4.18
C THR A 139 -10.23 -10.41 3.43
N ASP A 140 -9.10 -11.11 3.29
CA ASP A 140 -7.92 -10.65 2.55
C ASP A 140 -8.07 -11.02 1.07
N GLY A 141 -8.94 -10.32 0.36
CA GLY A 141 -8.95 -10.42 -1.08
C GLY A 141 -7.69 -9.77 -1.65
N GLY A 142 -6.71 -10.54 -2.15
CA GLY A 142 -5.43 -10.04 -2.68
C GLY A 142 -5.50 -8.94 -3.75
N ASN A 143 -6.70 -8.45 -4.03
CA ASN A 143 -7.00 -7.32 -4.90
C ASN A 143 -6.61 -5.97 -4.29
N SER A 144 -6.42 -5.85 -2.98
CA SER A 144 -6.04 -4.58 -2.34
C SER A 144 -4.66 -4.09 -2.79
N LEU A 145 -3.70 -5.00 -2.99
CA LEU A 145 -2.37 -4.65 -3.51
C LEU A 145 -2.39 -4.31 -5.01
N ILE A 146 -3.27 -4.93 -5.79
CA ILE A 146 -3.48 -4.58 -7.21
C ILE A 146 -4.02 -3.15 -7.29
N ALA A 147 -5.05 -2.82 -6.51
CA ALA A 147 -5.61 -1.49 -6.42
C ALA A 147 -4.57 -0.46 -5.93
N ALA A 148 -3.73 -0.83 -4.96
CA ALA A 148 -2.64 0.02 -4.47
C ALA A 148 -1.62 0.35 -5.57
N LEU A 149 -1.19 -0.64 -6.38
CA LEU A 149 -0.27 -0.41 -7.50
C LEU A 149 -0.84 0.51 -8.56
N GLU A 150 -2.14 0.48 -8.77
CA GLU A 150 -2.82 1.39 -9.70
C GLU A 150 -3.01 2.78 -9.10
N TYR A 151 -3.40 2.85 -7.84
CA TYR A 151 -3.69 4.11 -7.16
C TYR A 151 -2.43 4.95 -6.91
N TRP A 152 -1.37 4.36 -6.35
CA TRP A 152 -0.13 5.06 -6.04
C TRP A 152 0.70 5.31 -7.31
N ASN A 153 0.23 6.23 -8.13
CA ASN A 153 0.76 6.49 -9.48
C ASN A 153 2.19 7.04 -9.53
N GLY A 154 2.69 7.55 -8.42
CA GLY A 154 4.09 7.98 -8.29
C GLY A 154 5.01 6.90 -7.72
N GLY A 155 4.46 5.78 -7.26
CA GLY A 155 5.20 4.62 -6.79
C GLY A 155 4.73 4.05 -5.46
N ILE A 156 5.07 2.80 -5.26
CA ILE A 156 4.94 2.04 -4.00
C ILE A 156 6.20 1.18 -3.84
N VAL A 157 6.90 1.34 -2.72
CA VAL A 157 8.19 0.70 -2.48
C VAL A 157 8.24 0.16 -1.05
N TYR A 158 8.78 -1.05 -0.88
CA TYR A 158 9.06 -1.65 0.43
C TYR A 158 10.53 -1.52 0.78
N SER A 159 10.83 -1.38 2.09
CA SER A 159 12.19 -1.49 2.62
C SER A 159 12.73 -2.91 2.48
N GLY A 160 14.05 -3.09 2.60
CA GLY A 160 14.70 -4.40 2.56
C GLY A 160 14.15 -5.38 3.60
N LYS A 161 13.83 -4.89 4.80
CA LYS A 161 13.14 -5.68 5.84
C LYS A 161 11.66 -5.90 5.55
N LYS A 162 11.09 -5.16 4.60
CA LYS A 162 9.69 -5.24 4.16
C LYS A 162 8.65 -4.89 5.25
N ASN A 163 9.07 -4.22 6.31
CA ASN A 163 8.20 -3.70 7.38
C ASN A 163 7.92 -2.20 7.25
N LYS A 164 8.38 -1.58 6.18
CA LYS A 164 8.17 -0.19 5.84
C LYS A 164 7.78 -0.08 4.38
N VAL A 165 6.75 0.69 4.08
CA VAL A 165 6.27 0.99 2.74
C VAL A 165 6.23 2.49 2.52
N GLY A 166 6.78 2.95 1.41
CA GLY A 166 6.69 4.35 0.95
C GLY A 166 5.81 4.44 -0.28
N VAL A 167 4.91 5.40 -0.30
CA VAL A 167 3.95 5.61 -1.39
C VAL A 167 3.81 7.08 -1.74
N ILE A 168 3.45 7.34 -2.99
CA ILE A 168 3.14 8.69 -3.48
C ILE A 168 2.00 8.67 -4.49
N ARG A 169 1.06 9.61 -4.31
CA ARG A 169 -0.02 9.92 -5.26
C ARG A 169 0.14 11.34 -5.78
N TRP A 170 0.27 11.47 -7.09
CA TRP A 170 0.15 12.74 -7.79
C TRP A 170 -1.30 12.95 -8.19
N PHE A 171 -1.84 14.13 -7.87
CA PHE A 171 -3.17 14.54 -8.32
C PHE A 171 -3.01 15.40 -9.56
N THR A 172 -3.71 15.04 -10.64
CA THR A 172 -3.79 15.88 -11.83
C THR A 172 -4.68 17.06 -11.48
N ARG A 173 -4.13 18.27 -11.54
CA ARG A 173 -4.99 19.47 -11.51
C ARG A 173 -5.83 19.46 -12.79
N PRO A 174 -7.15 19.68 -12.72
CA PRO A 174 -7.90 19.99 -13.91
C PRO A 174 -7.29 21.25 -14.51
N PHE A 175 -6.97 21.18 -15.79
CA PHE A 175 -6.48 22.32 -16.58
C PHE A 175 -7.61 23.31 -16.81
#